data_7023e31ce29419dbcacb3b99fb3d77fb
#
_entry.id   7023e31ce29419dbcacb3b99fb3d77fb
#
_cell.length_a   1.000
_cell.length_b   1.000
_cell.length_c   1.000
_cell.angle_alpha   90.00
_cell.angle_beta   90.00
_cell.angle_gamma   90.00
#
_symmetry.space_group_name_H-M   'P 1'
#
loop_
_entity.id
_entity.type
_entity.pdbx_description
1 polymer ?
#
loop_
_entity_poly.entity_id
_entity_poly.type
_entity_poly.pdbx_seq_one_letter_code
_entity_poly.pdbx_strand_id
1 'polypeptide(L)'
;MPLWGATDSDESKPKNLTTAQKKQVFANASGWVLEAGSALSGNDNTDADPEVLVAIGELSTSIGAADITEVEMVTTTADKSEGFTISVRVRYNEPVDVVTTGGTPTLAVTNGNEGSGTGRGPHTLSYASGTGTNELIFSLAIAAANAATNADDVLTVGAQTIALNSGTIKDASGTASDAALVISGAVGTAAGSVTVTA
;
A
#
# COMPACT_ATOMS: atom_id res chain seq x y z
N MET A 1 -22.27 -5.72 -21.26
CA MET A 1 -21.07 -6.38 -20.71
C MET A 1 -20.79 -5.68 -19.39
N PRO A 2 -20.56 -6.37 -18.28
CA PRO A 2 -20.12 -5.70 -17.08
C PRO A 2 -18.77 -5.03 -17.36
N LEU A 3 -18.70 -3.72 -17.13
CA LEU A 3 -17.46 -2.97 -17.17
C LEU A 3 -16.68 -3.37 -15.92
N TRP A 4 -15.64 -4.13 -16.09
CA TRP A 4 -14.72 -4.49 -15.01
C TRP A 4 -14.05 -3.20 -14.50
N GLY A 5 -14.18 -2.93 -13.20
CA GLY A 5 -13.58 -1.74 -12.60
C GLY A 5 -14.38 -0.44 -12.77
N ALA A 6 -15.63 -0.48 -13.25
CA ALA A 6 -16.44 0.73 -13.44
C ALA A 6 -17.07 1.27 -12.14
N THR A 7 -17.12 0.47 -11.08
CA THR A 7 -17.66 0.88 -9.76
C THR A 7 -16.96 0.10 -8.65
N ASP A 8 -16.91 0.66 -7.44
CA ASP A 8 -16.40 -0.01 -6.22
C ASP A 8 -17.13 -1.31 -5.87
N SER A 9 -18.31 -1.56 -6.46
CA SER A 9 -19.05 -2.80 -6.33
C SER A 9 -18.55 -3.92 -7.25
N ASP A 10 -17.84 -3.56 -8.31
CA ASP A 10 -17.11 -4.51 -9.14
C ASP A 10 -15.78 -4.75 -8.46
N GLU A 11 -15.65 -5.89 -7.79
CA GLU A 11 -14.40 -6.23 -7.12
C GLU A 11 -13.19 -5.86 -7.99
N SER A 12 -12.32 -5.03 -7.45
CA SER A 12 -11.14 -4.52 -8.12
C SER A 12 -10.12 -5.61 -8.51
N LYS A 13 -10.42 -6.89 -8.26
CA LYS A 13 -9.56 -8.05 -8.55
C LYS A 13 -10.41 -9.26 -8.99
N PRO A 14 -9.83 -10.20 -9.75
CA PRO A 14 -10.50 -11.42 -10.19
C PRO A 14 -11.11 -12.21 -9.03
N LYS A 15 -12.37 -12.66 -9.18
CA LYS A 15 -13.17 -13.27 -8.09
C LYS A 15 -12.66 -14.64 -7.62
N ASN A 16 -12.03 -15.40 -8.50
CA ASN A 16 -11.64 -16.79 -8.22
C ASN A 16 -10.28 -16.93 -7.53
N LEU A 17 -9.65 -15.81 -7.16
CA LEU A 17 -8.38 -15.81 -6.46
C LEU A 17 -8.60 -15.77 -4.94
N THR A 18 -7.75 -16.48 -4.21
CA THR A 18 -7.66 -16.37 -2.76
C THR A 18 -7.19 -14.97 -2.35
N THR A 19 -7.40 -14.59 -1.10
CA THR A 19 -6.93 -13.29 -0.58
C THR A 19 -5.43 -13.11 -0.75
N ALA A 20 -4.64 -14.16 -0.56
CA ALA A 20 -3.19 -14.11 -0.77
C ALA A 20 -2.82 -13.92 -2.25
N GLN A 21 -3.53 -14.59 -3.16
CA GLN A 21 -3.31 -14.46 -4.59
C GLN A 21 -3.74 -13.09 -5.13
N LYS A 22 -4.81 -12.52 -4.58
CA LYS A 22 -5.27 -11.17 -4.94
C LYS A 22 -4.22 -10.09 -4.67
N LYS A 23 -3.28 -10.34 -3.75
CA LYS A 23 -2.16 -9.42 -3.48
C LYS A 23 -1.15 -9.35 -4.61
N GLN A 24 -1.10 -10.34 -5.48
CA GLN A 24 -0.15 -10.47 -6.58
C GLN A 24 -0.74 -10.05 -7.93
N VAL A 25 -1.96 -9.53 -7.94
CA VAL A 25 -2.70 -9.19 -9.17
C VAL A 25 -3.07 -7.72 -9.15
N PHE A 26 -2.85 -7.03 -10.26
CA PHE A 26 -3.21 -5.63 -10.44
C PHE A 26 -3.76 -5.38 -11.85
N ALA A 27 -4.44 -4.26 -12.05
CA ALA A 27 -4.96 -3.84 -13.36
C ALA A 27 -3.98 -2.89 -14.04
N ASN A 28 -3.82 -3.04 -15.34
CA ASN A 28 -3.14 -2.08 -16.21
C ASN A 28 -3.92 -1.92 -17.52
N ALA A 29 -3.40 -1.13 -18.46
CA ALA A 29 -4.04 -0.89 -19.76
C ALA A 29 -4.24 -2.17 -20.60
N SER A 30 -3.54 -3.25 -20.31
CA SER A 30 -3.68 -4.56 -20.98
C SER A 30 -4.75 -5.44 -20.35
N GLY A 31 -5.21 -5.13 -19.14
CA GLY A 31 -6.18 -5.92 -18.38
C GLY A 31 -5.72 -6.22 -16.95
N TRP A 32 -6.16 -7.35 -16.43
CA TRP A 32 -5.66 -7.87 -15.17
C TRP A 32 -4.39 -8.65 -15.39
N VAL A 33 -3.36 -8.27 -14.67
CA VAL A 33 -2.01 -8.83 -14.79
C VAL A 33 -1.54 -9.37 -13.45
N LEU A 34 -0.66 -10.34 -13.52
CA LEU A 34 0.01 -10.97 -12.41
C LEU A 34 1.40 -10.35 -12.23
N GLU A 35 1.74 -9.99 -11.00
CA GLU A 35 3.05 -9.46 -10.67
C GLU A 35 4.17 -10.43 -11.07
N ALA A 36 5.25 -9.89 -11.62
CA ALA A 36 6.42 -10.67 -11.98
C ALA A 36 7.04 -11.34 -10.74
N GLY A 37 7.52 -12.56 -10.89
CA GLY A 37 8.10 -13.35 -9.79
C GLY A 37 7.07 -13.87 -8.77
N SER A 38 5.77 -13.71 -9.06
CA SER A 38 4.74 -14.19 -8.14
C SER A 38 4.65 -15.72 -8.13
N ALA A 39 4.25 -16.29 -6.99
CA ALA A 39 4.06 -17.73 -6.85
C ALA A 39 2.97 -18.30 -7.77
N LEU A 40 2.06 -17.45 -8.29
CA LEU A 40 1.03 -17.84 -9.24
C LEU A 40 1.54 -17.99 -10.67
N SER A 41 2.56 -17.24 -11.07
CA SER A 41 3.09 -17.29 -12.44
C SER A 41 3.87 -18.56 -12.72
N GLY A 42 4.41 -19.19 -11.68
CA GLY A 42 5.37 -20.26 -11.84
C GLY A 42 6.73 -19.80 -12.42
N ASN A 43 6.90 -18.49 -12.59
CA ASN A 43 8.13 -17.84 -13.03
C ASN A 43 8.70 -17.02 -11.87
N ASP A 44 9.89 -17.37 -11.40
CA ASP A 44 10.55 -16.70 -10.27
C ASP A 44 11.37 -15.46 -10.68
N ASN A 45 11.35 -15.09 -11.96
CA ASN A 45 12.01 -13.89 -12.45
C ASN A 45 11.23 -12.62 -12.09
N THR A 46 11.71 -11.87 -11.09
CA THR A 46 11.12 -10.61 -10.65
C THR A 46 11.29 -9.45 -11.64
N ASP A 47 12.20 -9.59 -12.61
CA ASP A 47 12.47 -8.57 -13.64
C ASP A 47 11.70 -8.86 -14.95
N ALA A 48 10.84 -9.87 -14.96
CA ALA A 48 10.00 -10.19 -16.12
C ALA A 48 8.86 -9.18 -16.26
N ASP A 49 8.32 -9.05 -17.48
CA ASP A 49 7.06 -8.35 -17.69
C ASP A 49 5.92 -9.08 -16.94
N PRO A 50 4.93 -8.35 -16.38
CA PRO A 50 3.78 -8.96 -15.74
C PRO A 50 2.99 -9.87 -16.71
N GLU A 51 2.57 -11.03 -16.23
CA GLU A 51 1.73 -11.93 -17.02
C GLU A 51 0.29 -11.43 -17.10
N VAL A 52 -0.27 -11.40 -18.30
CA VAL A 52 -1.67 -11.02 -18.51
C VAL A 52 -2.59 -12.19 -18.16
N LEU A 53 -3.34 -12.08 -17.08
CA LEU A 53 -4.35 -13.08 -16.68
C LEU A 53 -5.65 -12.94 -17.48
N VAL A 54 -6.09 -11.71 -17.71
CA VAL A 54 -7.28 -11.40 -18.48
C VAL A 54 -7.00 -10.19 -19.34
N ALA A 55 -6.86 -10.41 -20.66
CA ALA A 55 -6.77 -9.33 -21.62
C ALA A 55 -8.16 -8.76 -21.84
N ILE A 56 -8.35 -7.49 -21.57
CA ILE A 56 -9.57 -6.76 -21.93
C ILE A 56 -9.15 -5.80 -23.01
N GLY A 57 -9.48 -6.14 -24.26
CA GLY A 57 -9.21 -5.25 -25.39
C GLY A 57 -9.87 -3.89 -25.16
N GLU A 58 -9.12 -2.82 -25.35
CA GLU A 58 -9.57 -1.45 -25.14
C GLU A 58 -10.17 -1.19 -23.73
N LEU A 59 -9.56 -1.72 -22.69
CA LEU A 59 -9.73 -1.12 -21.37
C LEU A 59 -9.45 0.37 -21.56
N SER A 60 -10.39 1.17 -21.11
CA SER A 60 -10.23 2.61 -21.14
C SER A 60 -8.84 2.97 -20.63
N THR A 61 -8.22 3.98 -21.20
CA THR A 61 -6.92 4.50 -20.74
C THR A 61 -6.96 5.01 -19.30
N SER A 62 -8.10 4.86 -18.63
CA SER A 62 -8.36 5.19 -17.24
C SER A 62 -9.53 4.34 -16.73
N ILE A 63 -9.35 3.61 -15.66
CA ILE A 63 -10.41 2.86 -14.94
C ILE A 63 -11.16 3.79 -13.96
N GLY A 64 -11.00 5.08 -14.06
CA GLY A 64 -11.48 6.11 -13.13
C GLY A 64 -10.34 6.75 -12.38
N ALA A 65 -10.54 7.11 -11.12
CA ALA A 65 -9.45 7.51 -10.24
C ALA A 65 -8.74 6.27 -9.69
N ALA A 66 -7.42 6.33 -9.52
CA ALA A 66 -6.67 5.22 -8.94
C ALA A 66 -7.14 4.92 -7.51
N ASP A 67 -7.56 3.69 -7.26
CA ASP A 67 -8.11 3.24 -5.97
C ASP A 67 -7.12 2.37 -5.20
N ILE A 68 -7.12 2.52 -3.85
CA ILE A 68 -6.30 1.68 -2.97
C ILE A 68 -6.91 0.26 -2.91
N THR A 69 -6.14 -0.72 -3.37
CA THR A 69 -6.55 -2.13 -3.38
C THR A 69 -5.95 -2.93 -2.24
N GLU A 70 -4.80 -2.50 -1.73
CA GLU A 70 -4.08 -3.20 -0.67
C GLU A 70 -3.20 -2.24 0.12
N VAL A 71 -3.02 -2.57 1.39
CA VAL A 71 -1.95 -2.02 2.23
C VAL A 71 -1.24 -3.18 2.91
N GLU A 72 0.08 -3.10 3.01
CA GLU A 72 0.88 -4.13 3.63
C GLU A 72 1.95 -3.54 4.54
N MET A 73 2.07 -4.11 5.73
CA MET A 73 3.21 -3.87 6.61
C MET A 73 4.41 -4.64 6.06
N VAL A 74 5.33 -3.95 5.40
CA VAL A 74 6.54 -4.56 4.81
C VAL A 74 7.55 -4.96 5.89
N THR A 75 7.60 -4.18 6.97
CA THR A 75 8.42 -4.50 8.14
C THR A 75 7.92 -5.78 8.80
N THR A 76 8.78 -6.76 8.94
CA THR A 76 8.47 -8.07 9.54
C THR A 76 9.09 -8.25 10.92
N THR A 77 10.10 -7.46 11.24
CA THR A 77 10.82 -7.50 12.52
C THR A 77 11.07 -6.07 13.01
N ALA A 78 10.93 -5.86 14.31
CA ALA A 78 11.16 -4.57 14.94
C ALA A 78 11.88 -4.80 16.28
N ASP A 79 13.16 -4.47 16.34
CA ASP A 79 13.97 -4.58 17.55
C ASP A 79 14.24 -3.19 18.11
N LYS A 80 13.74 -2.95 19.32
CA LYS A 80 13.91 -1.66 19.99
C LYS A 80 15.36 -1.37 20.36
N SER A 81 16.14 -2.38 20.70
CA SER A 81 17.51 -2.20 21.17
C SER A 81 18.46 -1.77 20.05
N GLU A 82 18.21 -2.25 18.84
CA GLU A 82 19.03 -1.93 17.65
C GLU A 82 18.46 -0.76 16.84
N GLY A 83 17.17 -0.49 16.97
CA GLY A 83 16.42 0.37 16.08
C GLY A 83 16.00 -0.38 14.81
N PHE A 84 15.00 0.16 14.11
CA PHE A 84 14.43 -0.47 12.94
C PHE A 84 13.78 0.55 12.01
N THR A 85 13.44 0.15 10.80
CA THR A 85 12.67 0.99 9.89
C THR A 85 11.27 0.41 9.75
N ILE A 86 10.26 1.23 10.04
CA ILE A 86 8.87 0.91 9.70
C ILE A 86 8.68 1.23 8.23
N SER A 87 8.18 0.28 7.46
CA SER A 87 7.83 0.45 6.05
C SER A 87 6.46 -0.13 5.78
N VAL A 88 5.63 0.64 5.10
CA VAL A 88 4.29 0.27 4.68
C VAL A 88 4.19 0.48 3.17
N ARG A 89 3.68 -0.51 2.47
CA ARG A 89 3.35 -0.45 1.05
C ARG A 89 1.87 -0.19 0.88
N VAL A 90 1.52 0.79 0.07
CA VAL A 90 0.15 1.06 -0.38
C VAL A 90 0.09 0.75 -1.86
N ARG A 91 -0.79 -0.17 -2.25
CA ARG A 91 -0.98 -0.59 -3.63
C ARG A 91 -2.28 -0.02 -4.18
N TYR A 92 -2.18 0.52 -5.36
CA TYR A 92 -3.30 1.02 -6.16
C TYR A 92 -3.66 0.04 -7.27
N ASN A 93 -4.86 0.19 -7.83
CA ASN A 93 -5.28 -0.57 -9.02
C ASN A 93 -4.61 -0.08 -10.31
N GLU A 94 -4.01 1.10 -10.31
CA GLU A 94 -3.33 1.75 -11.45
C GLU A 94 -2.08 2.49 -10.97
N PRO A 95 -1.13 2.81 -11.89
CA PRO A 95 0.01 3.66 -11.54
C PRO A 95 -0.41 5.04 -11.06
N VAL A 96 0.32 5.57 -10.07
CA VAL A 96 0.08 6.88 -9.49
C VAL A 96 1.35 7.73 -9.47
N ASP A 97 1.18 9.02 -9.70
CA ASP A 97 2.26 10.00 -9.62
C ASP A 97 2.21 10.77 -8.30
N VAL A 98 3.35 10.85 -7.63
CA VAL A 98 3.50 11.59 -6.38
C VAL A 98 4.36 12.84 -6.60
N VAL A 99 3.83 13.99 -6.21
CA VAL A 99 4.57 15.26 -6.21
C VAL A 99 4.75 15.75 -4.78
N THR A 100 6.00 15.96 -4.39
CA THR A 100 6.38 16.39 -3.04
C THR A 100 6.86 17.83 -2.94
N THR A 101 6.80 18.59 -4.03
CA THR A 101 7.31 19.99 -4.07
C THR A 101 6.62 20.90 -3.05
N GLY A 102 5.33 20.70 -2.80
CA GLY A 102 4.56 21.45 -1.80
C GLY A 102 4.61 20.85 -0.40
N GLY A 103 4.96 19.60 -0.28
CA GLY A 103 5.00 18.83 0.97
C GLY A 103 4.98 17.34 0.71
N THR A 104 5.37 16.55 1.69
CA THR A 104 5.50 15.10 1.56
C THR A 104 4.28 14.39 2.10
N PRO A 105 3.61 13.52 1.32
CA PRO A 105 2.53 12.69 1.83
C PRO A 105 2.98 11.80 3.00
N THR A 106 2.09 11.59 3.97
CA THR A 106 2.38 10.79 5.16
C THR A 106 1.27 9.80 5.47
N LEU A 107 1.66 8.73 6.16
CA LEU A 107 0.79 7.65 6.62
C LEU A 107 1.09 7.37 8.09
N ALA A 108 0.06 7.20 8.91
CA ALA A 108 0.23 6.86 10.31
C ALA A 108 0.28 5.34 10.54
N VAL A 109 1.17 4.91 11.42
CA VAL A 109 1.17 3.55 11.98
C VAL A 109 0.86 3.67 13.46
N THR A 110 -0.24 3.07 13.88
CA THR A 110 -0.67 3.09 15.27
C THR A 110 0.30 2.25 16.09
N ASN A 111 0.74 2.81 17.20
CA ASN A 111 1.59 2.13 18.16
C ASN A 111 0.70 1.66 19.31
N GLY A 112 0.09 0.48 19.14
CA GLY A 112 -0.72 -0.17 20.14
C GLY A 112 0.18 -0.69 21.28
N ASN A 113 -0.29 -0.53 22.51
CA ASN A 113 0.44 -0.97 23.68
C ASN A 113 -0.35 -2.00 24.47
N GLU A 114 0.23 -3.11 24.79
CA GLU A 114 -0.33 -4.06 25.74
C GLU A 114 -0.19 -3.60 27.21
N GLY A 115 0.52 -2.50 27.47
CA GLY A 115 0.68 -1.90 28.81
C GLY A 115 0.15 -0.46 28.86
N SER A 116 -0.04 0.08 30.06
CA SER A 116 -0.40 1.46 30.31
C SER A 116 0.78 2.40 30.11
N GLY A 117 0.82 3.14 29.01
CA GLY A 117 1.82 4.17 28.75
C GLY A 117 1.22 5.38 28.09
N THR A 118 1.40 6.56 28.66
CA THR A 118 1.06 7.84 28.02
C THR A 118 2.21 8.28 27.10
N GLY A 119 1.89 8.88 25.97
CA GLY A 119 2.90 9.50 25.09
C GLY A 119 3.33 8.65 23.90
N ARG A 120 2.69 7.53 23.66
CA ARG A 120 2.90 6.74 22.46
C ARG A 120 1.89 7.14 21.42
N GLY A 121 2.23 8.20 20.71
CA GLY A 121 1.45 8.60 19.53
C GLY A 121 1.73 7.68 18.36
N PRO A 122 0.91 7.76 17.29
CA PRO A 122 1.19 7.04 16.07
C PRO A 122 2.56 7.47 15.49
N HIS A 123 3.26 6.53 14.90
CA HIS A 123 4.42 6.84 14.08
C HIS A 123 3.96 7.39 12.74
N THR A 124 4.48 8.54 12.34
CA THR A 124 4.16 9.17 11.06
C THR A 124 5.23 8.81 10.04
N LEU A 125 4.88 7.96 9.09
CA LEU A 125 5.74 7.55 7.99
C LEU A 125 5.64 8.56 6.86
N SER A 126 6.77 8.92 6.27
CA SER A 126 6.82 9.78 5.09
C SER A 126 6.87 8.94 3.82
N TYR A 127 6.25 9.44 2.75
CA TYR A 127 6.42 8.88 1.42
C TYR A 127 7.92 8.78 1.06
N ALA A 128 8.36 7.61 0.61
CA ALA A 128 9.75 7.31 0.31
C ALA A 128 10.00 7.05 -1.18
N SER A 129 9.12 6.29 -1.84
CA SER A 129 9.31 5.91 -3.25
C SER A 129 8.04 5.35 -3.90
N GLY A 130 8.08 5.14 -5.22
CA GLY A 130 7.03 4.45 -5.97
C GLY A 130 6.25 5.32 -6.96
N THR A 131 6.57 6.61 -7.13
CA THR A 131 5.91 7.46 -8.16
C THR A 131 6.07 6.84 -9.55
N GLY A 132 5.01 6.91 -10.36
CA GLY A 132 4.95 6.29 -11.68
C GLY A 132 4.63 4.79 -11.65
N THR A 133 4.42 4.22 -10.48
CA THR A 133 4.02 2.81 -10.29
C THR A 133 2.71 2.70 -9.54
N ASN A 134 2.15 1.50 -9.47
CA ASN A 134 0.96 1.22 -8.67
C ASN A 134 1.26 0.95 -7.19
N GLU A 135 2.52 1.08 -6.74
CA GLU A 135 2.93 0.84 -5.36
C GLU A 135 3.67 2.03 -4.78
N LEU A 136 3.20 2.53 -3.65
CA LEU A 136 3.86 3.58 -2.89
C LEU A 136 4.42 3.02 -1.59
N ILE A 137 5.67 3.37 -1.28
CA ILE A 137 6.31 3.02 -0.02
C ILE A 137 6.33 4.25 0.88
N PHE A 138 5.85 4.05 2.11
CA PHE A 138 5.98 5.00 3.21
C PHE A 138 6.91 4.43 4.26
N SER A 139 7.84 5.21 4.78
CA SER A 139 8.82 4.71 5.76
C SER A 139 9.18 5.72 6.83
N LEU A 140 9.65 5.18 7.97
CA LEU A 140 10.18 5.94 9.10
C LEU A 140 11.26 5.11 9.80
N ALA A 141 12.45 5.68 9.95
CA ALA A 141 13.49 5.07 10.78
C ALA A 141 13.23 5.37 12.27
N ILE A 142 13.19 4.34 13.07
CA ILE A 142 13.09 4.40 14.53
C ILE A 142 14.48 4.14 15.12
N ALA A 143 15.02 5.12 15.82
CA ALA A 143 16.33 4.97 16.47
C ALA A 143 16.27 3.95 17.61
N ALA A 144 17.40 3.36 17.92
CA ALA A 144 17.56 2.52 19.10
C ALA A 144 17.10 3.25 20.38
N ALA A 145 16.44 2.53 21.26
CA ALA A 145 15.89 3.06 22.51
C ALA A 145 14.93 4.27 22.36
N ASN A 146 14.25 4.39 21.23
CA ASN A 146 13.25 5.46 21.00
C ASN A 146 12.18 5.41 22.09
N ALA A 147 11.90 6.57 22.73
CA ALA A 147 10.96 6.67 23.84
C ALA A 147 9.49 6.45 23.44
N ALA A 148 9.16 6.65 22.16
CA ALA A 148 7.82 6.43 21.63
C ALA A 148 7.51 4.97 21.27
N THR A 149 8.49 4.06 21.41
CA THR A 149 8.35 2.65 21.09
C THR A 149 8.88 1.81 22.26
N ASN A 150 8.12 0.83 22.69
CA ASN A 150 8.54 -0.12 23.73
C ASN A 150 8.46 -1.56 23.23
N ALA A 151 9.10 -2.46 23.96
CA ALA A 151 8.88 -3.89 23.79
C ALA A 151 7.39 -4.22 23.98
N ASP A 152 6.91 -5.17 23.22
CA ASP A 152 5.53 -5.64 23.18
C ASP A 152 4.52 -4.64 22.55
N ASP A 153 4.98 -3.49 22.06
CA ASP A 153 4.14 -2.61 21.26
C ASP A 153 3.74 -3.30 19.95
N VAL A 154 2.49 -3.16 19.56
CA VAL A 154 1.98 -3.72 18.30
C VAL A 154 1.73 -2.60 17.32
N LEU A 155 2.48 -2.61 16.22
CA LEU A 155 2.39 -1.63 15.15
C LEU A 155 1.34 -2.08 14.12
N THR A 156 0.35 -1.22 13.84
CA THR A 156 -0.74 -1.51 12.88
C THR A 156 -1.07 -0.27 12.04
N VAL A 157 -1.58 -0.48 10.85
CA VAL A 157 -1.99 0.62 9.95
C VAL A 157 -3.41 1.10 10.28
N GLY A 158 -4.39 0.20 10.30
CA GLY A 158 -5.79 0.53 10.55
C GLY A 158 -6.44 1.40 9.47
N ALA A 159 -7.70 1.79 9.73
CA ALA A 159 -8.46 2.70 8.86
C ALA A 159 -7.95 4.13 9.02
N GLN A 160 -7.62 4.79 7.91
CA GLN A 160 -7.13 6.16 7.92
C GLN A 160 -7.17 6.81 6.53
N THR A 161 -6.85 8.09 6.48
CA THR A 161 -6.64 8.81 5.22
C THR A 161 -5.16 9.22 5.13
N ILE A 162 -4.53 8.95 3.98
CA ILE A 162 -3.18 9.43 3.69
C ILE A 162 -3.18 10.95 3.70
N ALA A 163 -2.34 11.58 4.51
CA ALA A 163 -2.23 13.02 4.59
C ALA A 163 -1.28 13.53 3.51
N LEU A 164 -1.77 14.39 2.62
CA LEU A 164 -0.97 14.91 1.50
C LEU A 164 0.06 15.97 1.93
N ASN A 165 -0.21 16.71 2.99
CA ASN A 165 0.66 17.79 3.50
C ASN A 165 1.06 18.81 2.42
N SER A 166 0.13 19.18 1.54
CA SER A 166 0.35 20.02 0.34
C SER A 166 1.14 19.35 -0.80
N GLY A 167 1.46 18.06 -0.71
CA GLY A 167 1.86 17.23 -1.84
C GLY A 167 0.65 16.75 -2.63
N THR A 168 0.86 15.92 -3.64
CA THR A 168 -0.24 15.29 -4.40
C THR A 168 0.05 13.81 -4.65
N ILE A 169 -1.02 13.02 -4.76
CA ILE A 169 -1.01 11.66 -5.31
C ILE A 169 -2.11 11.64 -6.37
N LYS A 170 -1.72 11.44 -7.61
CA LYS A 170 -2.62 11.49 -8.76
C LYS A 170 -2.48 10.24 -9.60
N ASP A 171 -3.55 9.88 -10.28
CA ASP A 171 -3.52 8.88 -11.34
C ASP A 171 -2.49 9.28 -12.40
N ALA A 172 -1.58 8.37 -12.73
CA ALA A 172 -0.56 8.58 -13.76
C ALA A 172 -1.10 8.33 -15.17
N SER A 173 -2.29 7.72 -15.30
CA SER A 173 -2.95 7.43 -16.58
C SER A 173 -3.98 8.50 -16.94
N GLY A 174 -3.98 8.94 -18.19
CA GLY A 174 -5.03 9.79 -18.75
C GLY A 174 -5.11 11.20 -18.16
N THR A 175 -6.20 11.56 -17.49
CA THR A 175 -6.51 12.93 -17.04
C THR A 175 -5.96 13.28 -15.66
N ALA A 176 -4.93 12.64 -15.16
CA ALA A 176 -4.28 12.95 -13.88
C ALA A 176 -5.25 13.32 -12.73
N SER A 177 -6.33 12.53 -12.55
CA SER A 177 -7.30 12.71 -11.48
C SER A 177 -6.67 12.45 -10.11
N ASP A 178 -7.29 12.97 -9.05
CA ASP A 178 -6.82 12.70 -7.70
C ASP A 178 -7.04 11.22 -7.37
N ALA A 179 -5.99 10.53 -6.92
CA ALA A 179 -6.07 9.15 -6.47
C ALA A 179 -6.80 9.03 -5.12
N ALA A 180 -7.39 7.89 -4.84
CA ALA A 180 -8.00 7.61 -3.56
C ALA A 180 -6.96 7.67 -2.42
N LEU A 181 -7.32 8.29 -1.32
CA LEU A 181 -6.45 8.46 -0.14
C LEU A 181 -6.96 7.68 1.08
N VAL A 182 -8.20 7.19 1.02
CA VAL A 182 -8.85 6.53 2.17
C VAL A 182 -8.49 5.05 2.20
N ILE A 183 -7.79 4.66 3.25
CA ILE A 183 -7.57 3.25 3.60
C ILE A 183 -8.79 2.79 4.39
N SER A 184 -9.57 1.90 3.84
CA SER A 184 -10.75 1.35 4.51
C SER A 184 -10.37 0.48 5.72
N GLY A 185 -11.30 0.25 6.63
CA GLY A 185 -11.07 -0.60 7.80
C GLY A 185 -10.66 -2.04 7.43
N ALA A 186 -11.24 -2.58 6.37
CA ALA A 186 -10.91 -3.92 5.89
C ALA A 186 -9.47 -3.99 5.33
N VAL A 187 -9.10 -3.02 4.50
CA VAL A 187 -7.76 -2.94 3.90
C VAL A 187 -6.70 -2.66 4.97
N GLY A 188 -6.96 -1.70 5.88
CA GLY A 188 -6.02 -1.37 6.94
C GLY A 188 -5.81 -2.51 7.95
N THR A 189 -6.86 -3.29 8.27
CA THR A 189 -6.72 -4.48 9.12
C THR A 189 -5.98 -5.61 8.40
N ALA A 190 -6.19 -5.77 7.10
CA ALA A 190 -5.50 -6.77 6.29
C ALA A 190 -3.99 -6.46 6.08
N ALA A 191 -3.56 -5.24 6.38
CA ALA A 191 -2.15 -4.82 6.24
C ALA A 191 -1.17 -5.64 7.10
N GLY A 192 -1.68 -6.33 8.10
CA GLY A 192 -0.85 -7.05 9.07
C GLY A 192 -0.38 -6.17 10.23
N SER A 193 0.42 -6.77 11.08
CA SER A 193 1.00 -6.10 12.26
C SER A 193 2.40 -6.62 12.52
N VAL A 194 3.19 -5.81 13.22
CA VAL A 194 4.49 -6.23 13.74
C VAL A 194 4.59 -5.93 15.23
N THR A 195 5.09 -6.88 16.03
CA THR A 195 5.33 -6.67 17.45
C THR A 195 6.79 -6.26 17.65
N VAL A 196 6.98 -5.21 18.45
CA VAL A 196 8.30 -4.70 18.78
C VAL A 196 8.93 -5.61 19.84
N THR A 197 10.14 -6.08 19.59
CA THR A 197 10.95 -6.85 20.53
C THR A 197 11.87 -5.96 21.35
N ALA A 198 12.41 -6.51 22.46
CA ALA A 198 13.26 -5.78 23.39
C ALA A 198 14.70 -5.59 22.86
#